data_5f8651e797441945cf2a6747eaf224d2
#
_entry.id   5f8651e797441945cf2a6747eaf224d2
#
_cell.length_a   1.000
_cell.length_b   1.000
_cell.length_c   1.000
_cell.angle_alpha   90.00
_cell.angle_beta   90.00
_cell.angle_gamma   90.00
#
_symmetry.space_group_name_H-M   'P 1'
#
loop_
_entity.id
_entity.type
_entity.pdbx_description
1 polymer ?
#
loop_
_entity_poly.entity_id
_entity_poly.type
_entity_poly.pdbx_seq_one_letter_code
_entity_poly.pdbx_strand_id
1 'polypeptide(L)'
;MGELSTESRVSYKFDRLNKDLTKYFNKKLKSFNVTRSEVSILFILNREDRISQAQLSKTLEVNEATTTRALTRLENKEFVRKVLSEKDKRKKLVALTKKGKAVCDEILKHQEEFKKDLFEDFTEEELENLKNSIEKISKKLHSYNQ
;
A
#
# COMPACT_ATOMS: atom_id res chain seq x y z
N MET A 1 40.29 -8.52 -7.97
CA MET A 1 39.06 -7.89 -7.43
C MET A 1 38.71 -8.58 -6.12
N GLY A 2 38.64 -7.82 -5.05
CA GLY A 2 38.27 -8.35 -3.74
C GLY A 2 36.83 -8.85 -3.72
N GLU A 3 36.56 -9.91 -2.97
CA GLU A 3 35.16 -10.35 -2.75
C GLU A 3 34.39 -9.26 -2.01
N LEU A 4 33.15 -9.04 -2.45
CA LEU A 4 32.21 -8.11 -1.78
C LEU A 4 31.96 -8.61 -0.33
N SER A 5 31.95 -7.70 0.63
CA SER A 5 31.53 -8.03 1.99
C SER A 5 30.12 -8.62 2.04
N THR A 6 29.80 -9.34 3.11
CA THR A 6 28.46 -9.90 3.30
C THR A 6 27.41 -8.80 3.31
N GLU A 7 27.68 -7.66 3.93
CA GLU A 7 26.79 -6.49 3.97
C GLU A 7 26.54 -5.94 2.57
N SER A 8 27.58 -5.83 1.74
CA SER A 8 27.44 -5.38 0.35
C SER A 8 26.59 -6.33 -0.49
N ARG A 9 26.77 -7.65 -0.31
CA ARG A 9 25.95 -8.66 -1.00
C ARG A 9 24.49 -8.62 -0.55
N VAL A 10 24.24 -8.44 0.74
CA VAL A 10 22.87 -8.29 1.28
C VAL A 10 22.21 -7.02 0.74
N SER A 11 22.92 -5.89 0.77
CA SER A 11 22.40 -4.62 0.23
C SER A 11 22.02 -4.73 -1.24
N TYR A 12 22.87 -5.33 -2.06
CA TYR A 12 22.58 -5.56 -3.48
C TYR A 12 21.35 -6.44 -3.70
N LYS A 13 21.21 -7.54 -2.96
CA LYS A 13 20.06 -8.43 -3.04
C LYS A 13 18.78 -7.72 -2.59
N PHE A 14 18.87 -6.89 -1.56
CA PHE A 14 17.74 -6.10 -1.07
C PHE A 14 17.25 -5.09 -2.10
N ASP A 15 18.16 -4.35 -2.73
CA ASP A 15 17.80 -3.41 -3.82
C ASP A 15 17.14 -4.12 -4.98
N ARG A 16 17.68 -5.27 -5.39
CA ARG A 16 17.12 -6.06 -6.47
C ARG A 16 15.72 -6.59 -6.13
N LEU A 17 15.56 -7.15 -4.92
CA LEU A 17 14.27 -7.63 -4.43
C LEU A 17 13.23 -6.51 -4.43
N ASN A 18 13.60 -5.32 -3.94
CA ASN A 18 12.70 -4.16 -3.92
C ASN A 18 12.27 -3.74 -5.34
N LYS A 19 13.19 -3.74 -6.30
CA LYS A 19 12.88 -3.47 -7.72
C LYS A 19 11.93 -4.50 -8.31
N ASP A 20 12.17 -5.78 -8.06
CA ASP A 20 11.35 -6.89 -8.58
C ASP A 20 9.94 -6.85 -7.98
N LEU A 21 9.80 -6.65 -6.67
CA LEU A 21 8.52 -6.48 -5.99
C LEU A 21 7.75 -5.27 -6.52
N THR A 22 8.42 -4.13 -6.67
CA THR A 22 7.80 -2.90 -7.20
C THR A 22 7.28 -3.12 -8.62
N LYS A 23 8.08 -3.74 -9.48
CA LYS A 23 7.70 -4.07 -10.86
C LYS A 23 6.50 -5.01 -10.90
N TYR A 24 6.50 -6.07 -10.08
CA TYR A 24 5.41 -7.02 -9.98
C TYR A 24 4.11 -6.34 -9.55
N PHE A 25 4.14 -5.59 -8.44
CA PHE A 25 2.96 -4.91 -7.93
C PHE A 25 2.42 -3.87 -8.91
N ASN A 26 3.27 -3.04 -9.51
CA ASN A 26 2.82 -2.06 -10.48
C ASN A 26 2.14 -2.71 -11.70
N LYS A 27 2.69 -3.81 -12.20
CA LYS A 27 2.07 -4.58 -13.29
C LYS A 27 0.71 -5.15 -12.88
N LYS A 28 0.63 -5.70 -11.66
CA LYS A 28 -0.61 -6.32 -11.17
C LYS A 28 -1.68 -5.27 -10.88
N LEU A 29 -1.34 -4.17 -10.24
CA LEU A 29 -2.27 -3.07 -9.97
C LEU A 29 -2.84 -2.46 -11.25
N LYS A 30 -2.04 -2.40 -12.29
CA LYS A 30 -2.50 -1.96 -13.62
C LYS A 30 -3.62 -2.85 -14.17
N SER A 31 -3.60 -4.16 -13.90
CA SER A 31 -4.67 -5.07 -14.30
C SER A 31 -5.99 -4.81 -13.58
N PHE A 32 -5.96 -4.19 -12.39
CA PHE A 32 -7.13 -3.71 -11.67
C PHE A 32 -7.51 -2.26 -12.01
N ASN A 33 -6.81 -1.65 -12.96
CA ASN A 33 -7.00 -0.24 -13.32
C ASN A 33 -6.78 0.74 -12.15
N VAL A 34 -5.80 0.47 -11.30
CA VAL A 34 -5.43 1.33 -10.17
C VAL A 34 -3.93 1.51 -10.07
N THR A 35 -3.53 2.62 -9.46
CA THR A 35 -2.16 2.90 -9.08
C THR A 35 -1.91 2.56 -7.60
N ARG A 36 -0.65 2.56 -7.19
CA ARG A 36 -0.27 2.29 -5.79
C ARG A 36 -0.89 3.28 -4.80
N SER A 37 -0.89 4.58 -5.14
CA SER A 37 -1.52 5.62 -4.32
C SER A 37 -3.05 5.45 -4.23
N GLU A 38 -3.68 5.04 -5.31
CA GLU A 38 -5.12 4.77 -5.34
C GLU A 38 -5.49 3.56 -4.47
N VAL A 39 -4.70 2.49 -4.52
CA VAL A 39 -4.91 1.30 -3.66
C VAL A 39 -4.80 1.65 -2.18
N SER A 40 -3.83 2.48 -1.80
CA SER A 40 -3.71 2.94 -0.40
C SER A 40 -4.98 3.64 0.07
N ILE A 41 -5.58 4.48 -0.76
CA ILE A 41 -6.86 5.14 -0.48
C ILE A 41 -7.99 4.13 -0.35
N LEU A 42 -8.10 3.19 -1.30
CA LEU A 42 -9.14 2.15 -1.27
C LEU A 42 -9.06 1.30 0.00
N PHE A 43 -7.87 0.94 0.45
CA PHE A 43 -7.68 0.15 1.67
C PHE A 43 -8.02 0.91 2.95
N ILE A 44 -7.69 2.21 3.01
CA ILE A 44 -8.10 3.06 4.13
C ILE A 44 -9.62 3.15 4.18
N LEU A 45 -10.27 3.43 3.05
CA LEU A 45 -11.72 3.53 2.96
C LEU A 45 -12.43 2.21 3.25
N ASN A 46 -11.81 1.08 2.92
CA ASN A 46 -12.35 -0.24 3.25
C ASN A 46 -12.36 -0.51 4.76
N ARG A 47 -11.41 0.07 5.49
CA ARG A 47 -11.29 -0.06 6.95
C ARG A 47 -12.12 0.96 7.70
N GLU A 48 -12.12 2.21 7.26
CA GLU A 48 -12.71 3.34 7.99
C GLU A 48 -14.16 3.66 7.57
N ASP A 49 -14.71 2.98 6.56
CA ASP A 49 -16.03 3.20 5.95
C ASP A 49 -16.20 4.60 5.33
N ARG A 50 -15.98 5.66 6.11
CA ARG A 50 -16.08 7.07 5.68
C ARG A 50 -14.97 7.88 6.35
N ILE A 51 -14.30 8.71 5.59
CA ILE A 51 -13.22 9.56 6.09
C ILE A 51 -13.21 10.90 5.35
N SER A 52 -12.84 11.98 6.04
CA SER A 52 -12.63 13.27 5.38
C SER A 52 -11.35 13.26 4.54
N GLN A 53 -11.32 14.09 3.49
CA GLN A 53 -10.13 14.23 2.67
C GLN A 53 -8.91 14.68 3.48
N ALA A 54 -9.10 15.58 4.45
CA ALA A 54 -8.01 16.04 5.33
C ALA A 54 -7.43 14.89 6.19
N GLN A 55 -8.29 14.05 6.78
CA GLN A 55 -7.85 12.87 7.52
C GLN A 55 -7.15 11.85 6.61
N LEU A 56 -7.66 11.66 5.39
CA LEU A 56 -7.06 10.77 4.41
C LEU A 56 -5.65 11.23 4.04
N SER A 57 -5.46 12.51 3.76
CA SER A 57 -4.15 13.10 3.49
C SER A 57 -3.18 12.93 4.65
N LYS A 58 -3.65 13.13 5.88
CA LYS A 58 -2.87 12.94 7.09
C LYS A 58 -2.44 11.48 7.27
N THR A 59 -3.36 10.54 7.09
CA THR A 59 -3.07 9.10 7.20
C THR A 59 -2.07 8.63 6.15
N LEU A 60 -2.15 9.18 4.93
CA LEU A 60 -1.24 8.87 3.83
C LEU A 60 0.10 9.61 3.91
N GLU A 61 0.23 10.57 4.83
CA GLU A 61 1.41 11.46 4.95
C GLU A 61 1.76 12.17 3.64
N VAL A 62 0.73 12.62 2.91
CA VAL A 62 0.85 13.38 1.66
C VAL A 62 0.09 14.69 1.74
N ASN A 63 0.42 15.63 0.85
CA ASN A 63 -0.32 16.90 0.78
C ASN A 63 -1.72 16.71 0.18
N GLU A 64 -2.62 17.63 0.48
CA GLU A 64 -4.02 17.57 0.02
C GLU A 64 -4.16 17.61 -1.51
N ALA A 65 -3.27 18.28 -2.22
CA ALA A 65 -3.28 18.31 -3.68
C ALA A 65 -3.05 16.92 -4.28
N THR A 66 -2.15 16.13 -3.69
CA THR A 66 -1.89 14.74 -4.10
C THR A 66 -3.12 13.86 -3.85
N THR A 67 -3.73 13.99 -2.68
CA THR A 67 -4.97 13.28 -2.33
C THR A 67 -6.11 13.67 -3.26
N THR A 68 -6.30 14.96 -3.54
CA THR A 68 -7.34 15.45 -4.46
C THR A 68 -7.20 14.83 -5.84
N ARG A 69 -6.00 14.80 -6.40
CA ARG A 69 -5.76 14.20 -7.72
C ARG A 69 -6.08 12.71 -7.75
N ALA A 70 -5.67 11.98 -6.72
CA ALA A 70 -5.96 10.55 -6.61
C ALA A 70 -7.46 10.28 -6.44
N LEU A 71 -8.15 11.05 -5.59
CA LEU A 71 -9.60 10.95 -5.41
C LEU A 71 -10.36 11.27 -6.69
N THR A 72 -9.98 12.31 -7.42
CA THR A 72 -10.59 12.65 -8.72
C THR A 72 -10.50 11.48 -9.70
N ARG A 73 -9.33 10.82 -9.78
CA ARG A 73 -9.18 9.63 -10.62
C ARG A 73 -10.06 8.47 -10.16
N LEU A 74 -10.15 8.24 -8.85
CA LEU A 74 -10.99 7.18 -8.28
C LEU A 74 -12.49 7.47 -8.46
N GLU A 75 -12.92 8.73 -8.36
CA GLU A 75 -14.28 9.14 -8.67
C GLU A 75 -14.62 8.90 -10.15
N ASN A 76 -13.70 9.27 -11.07
CA ASN A 76 -13.88 9.02 -12.50
C ASN A 76 -13.98 7.52 -12.86
N LYS A 77 -13.35 6.67 -12.07
CA LYS A 77 -13.46 5.20 -12.16
C LYS A 77 -14.69 4.65 -11.44
N GLU A 78 -15.45 5.49 -10.76
CA GLU A 78 -16.61 5.13 -9.95
C GLU A 78 -16.27 4.20 -8.77
N PHE A 79 -15.04 4.26 -8.25
CA PHE A 79 -14.60 3.46 -7.11
C PHE A 79 -14.87 4.13 -5.77
N VAL A 80 -14.92 5.45 -5.74
CA VAL A 80 -15.26 6.24 -4.56
C VAL A 80 -16.33 7.26 -4.87
N ARG A 81 -16.99 7.72 -3.82
CA ARG A 81 -18.02 8.78 -3.90
C ARG A 81 -17.86 9.73 -2.72
N LYS A 82 -18.27 10.97 -2.92
CA LYS A 82 -18.42 11.96 -1.84
C LYS A 82 -19.77 11.79 -1.18
N VAL A 83 -19.79 11.83 0.14
CA VAL A 83 -20.99 11.80 0.96
C VAL A 83 -20.96 12.95 1.95
N LEU A 84 -22.13 13.47 2.31
CA LEU A 84 -22.24 14.50 3.34
C LEU A 84 -22.18 13.83 4.72
N SER A 85 -21.51 14.49 5.68
CA SER A 85 -21.53 14.04 7.06
C SER A 85 -22.95 14.24 7.64
N GLU A 86 -23.45 13.23 8.35
CA GLU A 86 -24.73 13.33 9.07
C GLU A 86 -24.65 14.33 10.23
N LYS A 87 -23.47 14.45 10.85
CA LYS A 87 -23.22 15.35 11.99
C LYS A 87 -22.98 16.80 11.57
N ASP A 88 -22.37 17.02 10.42
CA ASP A 88 -22.06 18.35 9.88
C ASP A 88 -22.18 18.31 8.36
N LYS A 89 -23.31 18.80 7.85
CA LYS A 89 -23.61 18.86 6.40
C LYS A 89 -22.61 19.69 5.58
N ARG A 90 -21.70 20.42 6.25
CA ARG A 90 -20.63 21.17 5.59
C ARG A 90 -19.39 20.32 5.33
N LYS A 91 -19.25 19.19 6.04
CA LYS A 91 -18.12 18.25 5.86
C LYS A 91 -18.43 17.22 4.80
N LYS A 92 -17.59 17.20 3.78
CA LYS A 92 -17.59 16.16 2.75
C LYS A 92 -16.71 15.00 3.21
N LEU A 93 -17.31 13.83 3.25
CA LEU A 93 -16.62 12.56 3.51
C LEU A 93 -16.46 11.80 2.19
N VAL A 94 -15.50 10.91 2.17
CA VAL A 94 -15.25 9.98 1.05
C VAL A 94 -15.60 8.57 1.51
N ALA A 95 -16.23 7.81 0.65
CA ALA A 95 -16.59 6.41 0.89
C ALA A 95 -16.38 5.57 -0.37
N LEU A 96 -16.22 4.26 -0.21
CA LEU A 96 -16.23 3.33 -1.33
C LEU A 96 -17.63 3.23 -1.96
N THR A 97 -17.68 3.04 -3.26
CA THR A 97 -18.85 2.52 -3.97
C THR A 97 -18.88 0.99 -3.88
N LYS A 98 -19.97 0.35 -4.32
CA LYS A 98 -20.01 -1.11 -4.48
C LYS A 98 -18.91 -1.60 -5.43
N LYS A 99 -18.66 -0.87 -6.51
CA LYS A 99 -17.61 -1.16 -7.48
C LYS A 99 -16.21 -1.04 -6.85
N GLY A 100 -15.97 0.02 -6.08
CA GLY A 100 -14.72 0.22 -5.34
C GLY A 100 -14.49 -0.86 -4.29
N LYS A 101 -15.52 -1.27 -3.57
CA LYS A 101 -15.46 -2.39 -2.62
C LYS A 101 -15.08 -3.69 -3.30
N ALA A 102 -15.72 -4.02 -4.43
CA ALA A 102 -15.43 -5.23 -5.20
C ALA A 102 -13.96 -5.26 -5.68
N VAL A 103 -13.45 -4.16 -6.23
CA VAL A 103 -12.04 -4.06 -6.63
C VAL A 103 -11.10 -4.20 -5.45
N CYS A 104 -11.42 -3.59 -4.32
CA CYS A 104 -10.63 -3.72 -3.10
C CYS A 104 -10.55 -5.18 -2.63
N ASP A 105 -11.67 -5.89 -2.61
CA ASP A 105 -11.74 -7.29 -2.21
C ASP A 105 -10.94 -8.20 -3.16
N GLU A 106 -10.98 -7.96 -4.47
CA GLU A 106 -10.18 -8.70 -5.45
C GLU A 106 -8.67 -8.46 -5.26
N ILE A 107 -8.25 -7.22 -5.01
CA ILE A 107 -6.85 -6.89 -4.73
C ILE A 107 -6.37 -7.57 -3.46
N LEU A 108 -7.18 -7.54 -2.38
CA LEU A 108 -6.85 -8.21 -1.11
C LEU A 108 -6.73 -9.71 -1.29
N LYS A 109 -7.65 -10.34 -2.00
CA LYS A 109 -7.60 -11.78 -2.31
C LYS A 109 -6.32 -12.13 -3.07
N HIS A 110 -5.99 -11.35 -4.09
CA HIS A 110 -4.77 -11.56 -4.86
C HIS A 110 -3.50 -11.40 -4.00
N GLN A 111 -3.48 -10.42 -3.09
CA GLN A 111 -2.36 -10.26 -2.17
C GLN A 111 -2.17 -11.46 -1.23
N GLU A 112 -3.26 -12.05 -0.74
CA GLU A 112 -3.19 -13.25 0.11
C GLU A 112 -2.68 -14.47 -0.67
N GLU A 113 -3.16 -14.67 -1.90
CA GLU A 113 -2.68 -15.74 -2.78
C GLU A 113 -1.17 -15.55 -3.10
N PHE A 114 -0.77 -14.34 -3.46
CA PHE A 114 0.63 -14.01 -3.73
C PHE A 114 1.54 -14.25 -2.53
N LYS A 115 1.11 -13.87 -1.32
CA LYS A 115 1.88 -14.14 -0.09
C LYS A 115 2.07 -15.63 0.16
N LYS A 116 1.04 -16.45 -0.07
CA LYS A 116 1.14 -17.90 0.07
C LYS A 116 2.17 -18.47 -0.90
N ASP A 117 2.07 -18.12 -2.18
CA ASP A 117 3.02 -18.59 -3.20
C ASP A 117 4.45 -18.13 -2.92
N LEU A 118 4.62 -16.85 -2.51
CA LEU A 118 5.93 -16.28 -2.25
C LEU A 118 6.69 -16.97 -1.11
N PHE A 119 5.96 -17.45 -0.11
CA PHE A 119 6.53 -18.02 1.11
C PHE A 119 6.28 -19.53 1.26
N GLU A 120 5.79 -20.22 0.23
CA GLU A 120 5.43 -21.64 0.32
C GLU A 120 6.59 -22.56 0.71
N ASP A 121 7.82 -22.21 0.31
CA ASP A 121 9.02 -22.99 0.59
C ASP A 121 9.70 -22.62 1.92
N PHE A 122 9.14 -21.67 2.68
CA PHE A 122 9.71 -21.21 3.94
C PHE A 122 9.12 -21.94 5.12
N THR A 123 9.98 -22.32 6.08
CA THR A 123 9.52 -22.76 7.40
C THR A 123 9.08 -21.56 8.26
N GLU A 124 8.28 -21.81 9.31
CA GLU A 124 7.91 -20.74 10.26
C GLU A 124 9.12 -20.09 10.92
N GLU A 125 10.16 -20.89 11.24
CA GLU A 125 11.40 -20.39 11.82
C GLU A 125 12.14 -19.45 10.86
N GLU A 126 12.24 -19.81 9.58
CA GLU A 126 12.85 -18.96 8.55
C GLU A 126 12.09 -17.65 8.38
N LEU A 127 10.75 -17.68 8.38
CA LEU A 127 9.91 -16.48 8.29
C LEU A 127 10.06 -15.58 9.52
N GLU A 128 10.11 -16.15 10.72
CA GLU A 128 10.32 -15.40 11.96
C GLU A 128 11.72 -14.73 12.00
N ASN A 129 12.76 -15.46 11.58
CA ASN A 129 14.12 -14.92 11.46
C ASN A 129 14.19 -13.79 10.42
N LEU A 130 13.54 -13.95 9.28
CA LEU A 130 13.46 -12.92 8.23
C LEU A 130 12.73 -11.68 8.75
N LYS A 131 11.59 -11.85 9.41
CA LYS A 131 10.83 -10.76 10.04
C LYS A 131 11.70 -9.96 11.00
N ASN A 132 12.39 -10.65 11.91
CA ASN A 132 13.25 -10.04 12.92
C ASN A 132 14.42 -9.26 12.28
N SER A 133 14.99 -9.79 11.21
CA SER A 133 16.07 -9.12 10.46
C SER A 133 15.57 -7.85 9.77
N ILE A 134 14.39 -7.90 9.15
CA ILE A 134 13.74 -6.73 8.52
C ILE A 134 13.43 -5.67 9.57
N GLU A 135 12.92 -6.05 10.74
CA GLU A 135 12.61 -5.12 11.83
C GLU A 135 13.86 -4.38 12.33
N LYS A 136 15.00 -5.07 12.46
CA LYS A 136 16.28 -4.43 12.83
C LYS A 136 16.69 -3.37 11.81
N ILE A 137 16.59 -3.68 10.51
CA ILE A 137 16.91 -2.74 9.44
C ILE A 137 15.96 -1.56 9.46
N SER A 138 14.66 -1.81 9.61
CA SER A 138 13.61 -0.77 9.65
C SER A 138 13.80 0.21 10.80
N LYS A 139 14.09 -0.28 12.01
CA LYS A 139 14.40 0.56 13.17
C LYS A 139 15.60 1.47 12.93
N LYS A 140 16.66 0.93 12.30
CA LYS A 140 17.85 1.72 11.98
C LYS A 140 17.55 2.80 10.95
N LEU A 141 16.84 2.46 9.87
CA LEU A 141 16.42 3.43 8.84
C LEU A 141 15.52 4.52 9.41
N HIS A 142 14.59 4.16 10.29
CA HIS A 142 13.74 5.15 10.95
C HIS A 142 14.56 6.19 11.74
N SER A 143 15.64 5.76 12.41
CA SER A 143 16.53 6.69 13.14
C SER A 143 17.27 7.67 12.25
N TYR A 144 17.49 7.36 10.98
CA TYR A 144 18.12 8.28 10.00
C TYR A 144 17.14 9.27 9.38
N ASN A 145 15.83 8.95 9.41
CA ASN A 145 14.78 9.76 8.79
C ASN A 145 14.09 10.71 9.79
N GLN A 146 14.55 10.73 11.05
CA GLN A 146 14.15 11.71 12.06
C GLN A 146 15.07 12.93 12.05
#